data_88f8c850d8b90fe15ce07320aa5890b8
#
_entry.id   88f8c850d8b90fe15ce07320aa5890b8
#
_cell.length_a   1.000
_cell.length_b   1.000
_cell.length_c   1.000
_cell.angle_alpha   90.00
_cell.angle_beta   90.00
_cell.angle_gamma   90.00
#
_symmetry.space_group_name_H-M   'P 1'
#
loop_
_entity.id
_entity.type
_entity.pdbx_description
1 polymer ?
#
loop_
_entity_poly.entity_id
_entity_poly.type
_entity_poly.pdbx_seq_one_letter_code
_entity_poly.pdbx_strand_id
1 'polypeptide(L)'
;MRHQKSGRKLGRDASHRKALYANLTGALIEHGRIKTTVAKAKEVRPVAEQMITLGRRGGVHARRQALKFLRSQDVVHKLFSEVGPRFADREGGYSRIVRIGPRLGDAAEMAYLELVDFTPEAPRPRRRRVEEPIEEPVEEETAAAT
;
A
#
# COMPACT_ATOMS: atom_id res chain seq x y z
N MET A 1 28.21 19.58 13.17
CA MET A 1 27.58 19.51 11.82
C MET A 1 27.14 18.08 11.51
N ARG A 2 26.02 17.88 10.80
CA ARG A 2 25.52 16.53 10.41
C ARG A 2 25.89 16.25 8.95
N HIS A 3 27.14 15.91 8.70
CA HIS A 3 27.56 15.51 7.35
C HIS A 3 26.99 14.14 7.00
N GLN A 4 26.46 13.96 5.78
CA GLN A 4 25.93 12.70 5.20
C GLN A 4 24.80 12.01 5.99
N LYS A 5 24.16 12.68 6.95
CA LYS A 5 23.00 12.15 7.66
C LYS A 5 21.72 12.74 7.07
N SER A 6 21.13 12.06 6.10
CA SER A 6 19.84 12.38 5.51
C SER A 6 18.73 11.47 6.06
N GLY A 7 17.49 11.90 5.89
CA GLY A 7 16.32 11.12 6.24
C GLY A 7 15.81 11.31 7.68
N ARG A 8 14.53 11.03 7.87
CA ARG A 8 13.83 11.15 9.15
C ARG A 8 13.99 9.88 9.97
N LYS A 9 14.18 10.02 11.27
CA LYS A 9 14.23 8.86 12.18
C LYS A 9 12.88 8.15 12.33
N LEU A 10 11.76 8.86 12.20
CA LEU A 10 10.38 8.34 12.34
C LEU A 10 10.13 7.64 13.69
N GLY A 11 10.85 8.05 14.75
CA GLY A 11 10.78 7.41 16.07
C GLY A 11 11.26 5.95 16.09
N ARG A 12 12.14 5.54 15.16
CA ARG A 12 12.57 4.15 14.98
C ARG A 12 14.09 4.02 14.89
N ASP A 13 14.61 2.87 15.26
CA ASP A 13 15.99 2.48 15.00
C ASP A 13 16.23 2.21 13.50
N ALA A 14 17.46 1.93 13.12
CA ALA A 14 17.82 1.73 11.72
C ALA A 14 17.21 0.45 11.12
N SER A 15 17.17 -0.63 11.88
CA SER A 15 16.65 -1.93 11.44
C SER A 15 15.13 -1.86 11.23
N HIS A 16 14.42 -1.26 12.18
CA HIS A 16 12.96 -1.06 12.11
C HIS A 16 12.57 -0.09 10.97
N ARG A 17 13.36 0.98 10.71
CA ARG A 17 13.12 1.84 9.54
C ARG A 17 13.27 1.09 8.23
N LYS A 18 14.32 0.26 8.11
CA LYS A 18 14.54 -0.56 6.90
C LYS A 18 13.37 -1.51 6.66
N ALA A 19 12.87 -2.17 7.71
CA ALA A 19 11.70 -3.03 7.62
C ALA A 19 10.44 -2.25 7.25
N LEU A 20 10.22 -1.07 7.85
CA LEU A 20 9.10 -0.19 7.49
C LEU A 20 9.13 0.19 6.01
N TYR A 21 10.29 0.58 5.49
CA TYR A 21 10.42 0.96 4.07
C TYR A 21 10.19 -0.23 3.14
N ALA A 22 10.70 -1.41 3.49
CA ALA A 22 10.49 -2.63 2.72
C ALA A 22 8.98 -2.98 2.65
N ASN A 23 8.31 -2.95 3.80
CA ASN A 23 6.87 -3.27 3.88
C ASN A 23 6.01 -2.26 3.13
N LEU A 24 6.26 -0.95 3.29
CA LEU A 24 5.49 0.08 2.58
C LEU A 24 5.76 0.06 1.07
N THR A 25 7.01 -0.22 0.66
CA THR A 25 7.35 -0.37 -0.77
C THR A 25 6.71 -1.64 -1.35
N GLY A 26 6.75 -2.74 -0.61
CA GLY A 26 6.07 -3.99 -1.00
C GLY A 26 4.57 -3.78 -1.20
N ALA A 27 3.90 -3.18 -0.23
CA ALA A 27 2.47 -2.86 -0.31
C ALA A 27 2.15 -1.90 -1.48
N LEU A 28 3.04 -0.94 -1.78
CA LEU A 28 2.85 -0.04 -2.93
C LEU A 28 2.93 -0.80 -4.26
N ILE A 29 3.86 -1.74 -4.41
CA ILE A 29 3.99 -2.58 -5.61
C ILE A 29 2.78 -3.50 -5.75
N GLU A 30 2.30 -4.06 -4.64
CA GLU A 30 1.17 -4.99 -4.62
C GLU A 30 -0.16 -4.32 -4.94
N HIS A 31 -0.43 -3.18 -4.35
CA HIS A 31 -1.74 -2.50 -4.44
C HIS A 31 -1.74 -1.28 -5.37
N GLY A 32 -0.58 -0.82 -5.84
CA GLY A 32 -0.46 0.39 -6.66
C GLY A 32 -0.69 1.71 -5.91
N ARG A 33 -1.36 1.68 -4.75
CA ARG A 33 -1.69 2.82 -3.90
C ARG A 33 -1.76 2.43 -2.43
N ILE A 34 -1.13 3.22 -1.57
CA ILE A 34 -1.19 3.04 -0.10
C ILE A 34 -1.55 4.33 0.61
N LYS A 35 -2.30 4.23 1.71
CA LYS A 35 -2.62 5.35 2.61
C LYS A 35 -1.64 5.37 3.77
N THR A 36 -0.92 6.48 3.97
CA THR A 36 0.05 6.61 5.06
C THR A 36 0.22 8.08 5.47
N THR A 37 1.08 8.36 6.44
CA THR A 37 1.38 9.77 6.81
C THR A 37 2.31 10.41 5.79
N VAL A 38 2.18 11.71 5.57
CA VAL A 38 3.02 12.49 4.65
C VAL A 38 4.51 12.30 4.93
N ALA A 39 4.90 12.23 6.21
CA ALA A 39 6.28 12.02 6.61
C ALA A 39 6.83 10.66 6.13
N LYS A 40 6.05 9.58 6.30
CA LYS A 40 6.42 8.23 5.82
C LYS A 40 6.42 8.17 4.30
N ALA A 41 5.41 8.73 3.64
CA ALA A 41 5.33 8.77 2.17
C ALA A 41 6.57 9.44 1.55
N LYS A 42 7.02 10.58 2.11
CA LYS A 42 8.20 11.29 1.63
C LYS A 42 9.49 10.47 1.76
N GLU A 43 9.64 9.70 2.84
CA GLU A 43 10.83 8.86 3.07
C GLU A 43 10.81 7.56 2.24
N VAL A 44 9.63 7.00 2.01
CA VAL A 44 9.48 5.74 1.25
C VAL A 44 9.57 5.98 -0.25
N ARG A 45 9.10 7.13 -0.74
CA ARG A 45 9.08 7.47 -2.17
C ARG A 45 10.39 7.21 -2.90
N PRO A 46 11.57 7.74 -2.46
CA PRO A 46 12.83 7.51 -3.18
C PRO A 46 13.23 6.03 -3.18
N VAL A 47 12.92 5.29 -2.11
CA VAL A 47 13.22 3.86 -2.02
C VAL A 47 12.33 3.06 -2.99
N ALA A 48 11.05 3.38 -3.06
CA ALA A 48 10.11 2.78 -4.00
C ALA A 48 10.54 3.04 -5.46
N GLU A 49 10.94 4.27 -5.77
CA GLU A 49 11.42 4.63 -7.11
C GLU A 49 12.71 3.87 -7.49
N GLN A 50 13.62 3.63 -6.54
CA GLN A 50 14.78 2.77 -6.77
C GLN A 50 14.39 1.34 -7.10
N MET A 51 13.40 0.77 -6.41
CA MET A 51 12.92 -0.60 -6.70
C MET A 51 12.28 -0.68 -8.08
N ILE A 52 11.48 0.31 -8.47
CA ILE A 52 10.88 0.38 -9.81
C ILE A 52 11.97 0.51 -10.89
N THR A 53 13.00 1.31 -10.65
CA THR A 53 14.16 1.41 -11.55
C THR A 53 14.88 0.05 -11.73
N LEU A 54 15.02 -0.75 -10.65
CA LEU A 54 15.54 -2.11 -10.76
C LEU A 54 14.62 -3.01 -11.58
N GLY A 55 13.29 -2.91 -11.36
CA GLY A 55 12.27 -3.64 -12.13
C GLY A 55 12.35 -3.33 -13.63
N ARG A 56 12.51 -2.04 -13.98
CA ARG A 56 12.68 -1.57 -15.37
C ARG A 56 13.98 -2.06 -16.00
N ARG A 57 15.09 -2.02 -15.24
CA ARG A 57 16.41 -2.49 -15.72
C ARG A 57 16.40 -3.98 -16.05
N GLY A 58 15.66 -4.78 -15.31
CA GLY A 58 15.58 -6.22 -15.50
C GLY A 58 16.85 -6.98 -15.09
N GLY A 59 16.88 -8.26 -15.46
CA GLY A 59 18.03 -9.14 -15.25
C GLY A 59 18.10 -9.78 -13.85
N VAL A 60 18.93 -10.84 -13.74
CA VAL A 60 19.05 -11.65 -12.51
C VAL A 60 19.67 -10.85 -11.37
N HIS A 61 20.64 -9.99 -11.66
CA HIS A 61 21.30 -9.16 -10.65
C HIS A 61 20.31 -8.18 -10.00
N ALA A 62 19.53 -7.47 -10.80
CA ALA A 62 18.50 -6.55 -10.30
C ALA A 62 17.44 -7.27 -9.45
N ARG A 63 17.02 -8.49 -9.88
CA ARG A 63 16.08 -9.32 -9.11
C ARG A 63 16.64 -9.71 -7.73
N ARG A 64 17.91 -10.11 -7.67
CA ARG A 64 18.58 -10.43 -6.39
C ARG A 64 18.66 -9.22 -5.46
N GLN A 65 18.95 -8.03 -6.01
CA GLN A 65 18.98 -6.78 -5.22
C GLN A 65 17.59 -6.44 -4.68
N ALA A 66 16.55 -6.52 -5.52
CA ALA A 66 15.16 -6.27 -5.11
C ALA A 66 14.71 -7.26 -4.02
N LEU A 67 15.01 -8.56 -4.19
CA LEU A 67 14.66 -9.60 -3.22
C LEU A 67 15.35 -9.38 -1.85
N LYS A 68 16.61 -8.95 -1.85
CA LYS A 68 17.34 -8.62 -0.60
C LYS A 68 16.66 -7.50 0.19
N PHE A 69 15.98 -6.59 -0.49
CA PHE A 69 15.26 -5.48 0.15
C PHE A 69 13.81 -5.84 0.48
N LEU A 70 13.02 -6.28 -0.50
CA LEU A 70 11.58 -6.54 -0.38
C LEU A 70 11.27 -7.83 0.40
N ARG A 71 12.16 -8.83 0.38
CA ARG A 71 12.07 -10.12 1.09
C ARG A 71 10.92 -11.04 0.66
N SER A 72 9.98 -10.60 -0.17
CA SER A 72 8.90 -11.40 -0.73
C SER A 72 9.18 -11.71 -2.19
N GLN A 73 9.09 -12.99 -2.58
CA GLN A 73 9.27 -13.44 -3.96
C GLN A 73 8.11 -12.97 -4.85
N ASP A 74 6.88 -13.02 -4.35
CA ASP A 74 5.67 -12.64 -5.10
C ASP A 74 5.70 -11.15 -5.46
N VAL A 75 6.06 -10.28 -4.50
CA VAL A 75 6.20 -8.85 -4.74
C VAL A 75 7.31 -8.55 -5.74
N VAL A 76 8.44 -9.28 -5.66
CA VAL A 76 9.52 -9.15 -6.64
C VAL A 76 9.07 -9.65 -8.01
N HIS A 77 8.36 -10.78 -8.08
CA HIS A 77 7.79 -11.26 -9.34
C HIS A 77 6.89 -10.19 -9.96
N LYS A 78 5.92 -9.65 -9.23
CA LYS A 78 5.03 -8.58 -9.69
C LYS A 78 5.78 -7.33 -10.13
N LEU A 79 6.83 -6.94 -9.40
CA LEU A 79 7.68 -5.79 -9.76
C LEU A 79 8.30 -5.95 -11.15
N PHE A 80 8.81 -7.15 -11.48
CA PHE A 80 9.51 -7.38 -12.75
C PHE A 80 8.60 -7.81 -13.90
N SER A 81 7.45 -8.44 -13.61
CA SER A 81 6.50 -8.90 -14.66
C SER A 81 5.49 -7.83 -15.05
N GLU A 82 5.06 -6.99 -14.09
CA GLU A 82 3.98 -6.04 -14.33
C GLU A 82 4.45 -4.59 -14.20
N VAL A 83 4.99 -4.20 -13.03
CA VAL A 83 5.29 -2.79 -12.72
C VAL A 83 6.45 -2.26 -13.54
N GLY A 84 7.54 -3.01 -13.66
CA GLY A 84 8.72 -2.60 -14.44
C GLY A 84 8.41 -2.27 -15.90
N PRO A 85 7.75 -3.18 -16.63
CA PRO A 85 7.35 -2.94 -18.02
C PRO A 85 6.41 -1.73 -18.22
N ARG A 86 5.49 -1.48 -17.29
CA ARG A 86 4.56 -0.33 -17.34
C ARG A 86 5.28 1.02 -17.34
N PHE A 87 6.47 1.07 -16.77
CA PHE A 87 7.29 2.28 -16.69
C PHE A 87 8.51 2.27 -17.64
N ALA A 88 8.53 1.41 -18.65
CA ALA A 88 9.66 1.27 -19.57
C ALA A 88 10.07 2.61 -20.21
N ASP A 89 9.11 3.42 -20.65
CA ASP A 89 9.31 4.69 -21.35
C ASP A 89 9.56 5.88 -20.40
N ARG A 90 9.48 5.68 -19.07
CA ARG A 90 9.63 6.75 -18.11
C ARG A 90 10.97 6.65 -17.38
N GLU A 91 11.75 7.73 -17.37
CA GLU A 91 13.08 7.72 -16.74
C GLU A 91 13.10 8.00 -15.25
N GLY A 92 11.95 8.38 -14.66
CA GLY A 92 11.83 8.66 -13.22
C GLY A 92 10.47 9.21 -12.84
N GLY A 93 10.27 9.52 -11.54
CA GLY A 93 9.01 10.06 -11.05
C GLY A 93 7.85 9.08 -11.21
N TYR A 94 8.08 7.82 -10.84
CA TYR A 94 7.08 6.73 -10.98
C TYR A 94 5.95 6.83 -9.98
N SER A 95 6.12 7.63 -8.93
CA SER A 95 5.17 7.74 -7.83
C SER A 95 4.81 9.19 -7.53
N ARG A 96 3.61 9.40 -7.00
CA ARG A 96 3.15 10.70 -6.53
C ARG A 96 2.56 10.62 -5.12
N ILE A 97 2.59 11.74 -4.41
CA ILE A 97 2.03 11.88 -3.06
C ILE A 97 0.83 12.81 -3.16
N VAL A 98 -0.36 12.30 -2.85
CA VAL A 98 -1.62 13.06 -2.81
C VAL A 98 -2.01 13.27 -1.35
N ARG A 99 -2.03 14.50 -0.87
CA ARG A 99 -2.43 14.81 0.52
C ARG A 99 -3.93 14.64 0.68
N ILE A 100 -4.34 14.10 1.84
CA ILE A 100 -5.75 13.82 2.15
C ILE A 100 -6.24 14.73 3.27
N GLY A 101 -5.34 15.33 4.05
CA GLY A 101 -5.64 16.10 5.24
C GLY A 101 -5.32 15.37 6.54
N PRO A 102 -5.66 15.97 7.69
CA PRO A 102 -5.35 15.43 9.00
C PRO A 102 -6.21 14.19 9.33
N ARG A 103 -5.64 13.28 10.10
CA ARG A 103 -6.35 12.12 10.64
C ARG A 103 -7.13 12.48 11.89
N LEU A 104 -8.32 11.92 12.05
CA LEU A 104 -9.09 12.05 13.28
C LEU A 104 -8.34 11.44 14.47
N GLY A 105 -8.33 12.12 15.57
CA GLY A 105 -7.69 11.72 16.83
C GLY A 105 -6.37 12.43 17.09
N ASP A 106 -5.36 12.27 16.23
CA ASP A 106 -4.01 12.82 16.43
C ASP A 106 -3.60 13.91 15.44
N ALA A 107 -4.52 14.35 14.57
CA ALA A 107 -4.31 15.35 13.54
C ALA A 107 -3.08 15.09 12.63
N ALA A 108 -2.61 13.85 12.54
CA ALA A 108 -1.48 13.50 11.69
C ALA A 108 -1.81 13.72 10.22
N GLU A 109 -0.96 14.48 9.51
CA GLU A 109 -1.11 14.71 8.08
C GLU A 109 -1.00 13.40 7.28
N MET A 110 -2.10 13.04 6.60
CA MET A 110 -2.21 11.82 5.81
C MET A 110 -2.01 12.09 4.32
N ALA A 111 -1.51 11.07 3.61
CA ALA A 111 -1.40 11.11 2.17
C ALA A 111 -1.58 9.71 1.56
N TYR A 112 -1.99 9.70 0.31
CA TYR A 112 -1.79 8.55 -0.57
C TYR A 112 -0.40 8.65 -1.20
N LEU A 113 0.35 7.54 -1.15
CA LEU A 113 1.48 7.30 -2.03
C LEU A 113 0.98 6.33 -3.09
N GLU A 114 1.05 6.73 -4.36
CA GLU A 114 0.52 5.95 -5.46
C GLU A 114 1.45 5.95 -6.67
N LEU A 115 1.37 4.94 -7.50
CA LEU A 115 2.00 4.89 -8.80
C LEU A 115 1.29 5.86 -9.75
N VAL A 116 2.03 6.52 -10.63
CA VAL A 116 1.47 7.57 -11.51
C VAL A 116 0.43 7.02 -12.49
N ASP A 117 0.57 5.77 -12.88
CA ASP A 117 -0.34 5.03 -13.76
C ASP A 117 -1.49 4.32 -13.00
N PHE A 118 -1.56 4.53 -11.68
CA PHE A 118 -2.64 3.96 -10.87
C PHE A 118 -3.97 4.61 -11.22
N THR A 119 -4.89 3.81 -11.76
CA THR A 119 -6.29 4.19 -11.93
C THR A 119 -7.06 3.58 -10.76
N PRO A 120 -7.68 4.40 -9.89
CA PRO A 120 -8.48 3.86 -8.80
C PRO A 120 -9.64 3.06 -9.38
N GLU A 121 -9.70 1.78 -9.03
CA GLU A 121 -10.89 0.98 -9.30
C GLU A 121 -12.10 1.65 -8.61
N ALA A 122 -13.20 1.82 -9.34
CA ALA A 122 -14.41 2.40 -8.77
C ALA A 122 -14.77 1.65 -7.47
N PRO A 123 -15.14 2.35 -6.39
CA PRO A 123 -15.48 1.70 -5.14
C PRO A 123 -16.57 0.67 -5.39
N ARG A 124 -16.27 -0.60 -5.13
CA ARG A 124 -17.27 -1.66 -5.21
C ARG A 124 -18.45 -1.23 -4.35
N PRO A 125 -19.68 -1.23 -4.90
CA PRO A 125 -20.84 -0.85 -4.10
C PRO A 125 -20.85 -1.74 -2.86
N ARG A 126 -20.87 -1.11 -1.68
CA ARG A 126 -21.03 -1.84 -0.43
C ARG A 126 -22.28 -2.71 -0.60
N ARG A 127 -22.13 -4.03 -0.58
CA ARG A 127 -23.27 -4.93 -0.49
C ARG A 127 -24.07 -4.45 0.71
N ARG A 128 -25.23 -3.88 0.47
CA ARG A 128 -26.20 -3.65 1.53
C ARG A 128 -26.41 -5.01 2.18
N ARG A 129 -26.12 -5.07 3.47
CA ARG A 129 -26.54 -6.22 4.27
C ARG A 129 -28.03 -6.28 4.06
N VAL A 130 -28.50 -7.27 3.33
CA VAL A 130 -29.92 -7.60 3.26
C VAL A 130 -30.22 -8.04 4.68
N GLU A 131 -30.94 -7.21 5.43
CA GLU A 131 -31.54 -7.63 6.68
C GLU A 131 -32.56 -8.69 6.29
N GLU A 132 -32.24 -9.94 6.60
CA GLU A 132 -33.21 -11.02 6.50
C GLU A 132 -34.41 -10.63 7.37
N PRO A 133 -35.65 -10.73 6.85
CA PRO A 133 -36.83 -10.48 7.67
C PRO A 133 -36.79 -11.41 8.88
N ILE A 134 -36.88 -10.84 10.06
CA ILE A 134 -37.08 -11.62 11.29
C ILE A 134 -38.43 -12.28 11.13
N GLU A 135 -38.44 -13.59 10.89
CA GLU A 135 -39.68 -14.38 10.97
C GLU A 135 -40.16 -14.32 12.43
N GLU A 136 -41.26 -13.63 12.66
CA GLU A 136 -41.94 -13.67 13.95
C GLU A 136 -42.37 -15.10 14.26
N PRO A 137 -42.14 -15.62 15.48
CA PRO A 137 -42.63 -16.95 15.83
C PRO A 137 -44.14 -16.98 15.81
N VAL A 138 -44.72 -17.85 14.99
CA VAL A 138 -46.15 -18.13 14.96
C VAL A 138 -46.51 -18.77 16.29
N GLU A 139 -47.25 -18.03 17.13
CA GLU A 139 -47.86 -18.59 18.34
C GLU A 139 -48.90 -19.64 17.92
N GLU A 140 -48.59 -20.92 18.15
CA GLU A 140 -49.55 -22.01 18.10
C GLU A 140 -50.55 -21.85 19.25
N GLU A 141 -51.74 -21.33 18.91
CA GLU A 141 -52.91 -21.32 19.80
C GLU A 141 -53.45 -22.74 19.97
N THR A 142 -52.95 -23.45 21.01
CA THR A 142 -53.54 -24.74 21.40
C THR A 142 -54.91 -24.48 22.02
N ALA A 143 -55.95 -24.53 21.20
CA ALA A 143 -57.32 -24.64 21.67
C ALA A 143 -57.55 -26.03 22.32
N ALA A 144 -57.61 -26.07 23.63
CA ALA A 144 -58.10 -27.21 24.39
C ALA A 144 -59.63 -27.28 24.23
N ALA A 145 -60.11 -28.32 23.60
CA ALA A 145 -61.50 -28.71 23.64
C ALA A 145 -61.71 -29.75 24.76
N THR A 146 -62.57 -29.47 25.64
CA THR A 146 -63.40 -30.19 26.62
C THR A 146 -63.38 -31.72 26.52
#